data_8319bfd922a73cd063630842f5751ad2
#
_entry.id   8319bfd922a73cd063630842f5751ad2
#
_cell.length_a   1.000
_cell.length_b   1.000
_cell.length_c   1.000
_cell.angle_alpha   90.00
_cell.angle_beta   90.00
_cell.angle_gamma   90.00
#
_symmetry.space_group_name_H-M   'P 1'
#
loop_
_entity.id
_entity.type
_entity.pdbx_description
1 polymer ?
#
loop_
_entity_poly.entity_id
_entity_poly.type
_entity_poly.pdbx_seq_one_letter_code
_entity_poly.pdbx_strand_id
1 'polypeptide(L)'
;MLNLAKCSGRLLFTAAILFVVRPATAQDWFRTGTGLGEAKPRIAIADFAARADAAKPHASLFTQVVRDDLQFCGILELASPSFYPPQVPSLPSELKYQPWTDPPTLANFVGFGNLSESSAEVAIQAWLYDVRNPSSQAVVGKVYRGAPTDAQVRKFAHQFADEIIGKLSGGLPGVASTQITFVSSRSGSKEIWVMDYDGANQRQLTFLRSISLTPRWSPDASRIAFTCFAPSSGLTSAQICMYSLDTGKLVSFPRFRGTNITPAWSPDGTQIIFSSSMQGNPELYVTDVSGGRPKRLTIANGASMSPTWNPKTGQTIAFVSDRGGTPQLYLMNSDGSSATKLDVPDKGYVIDPAWAPNGQLLAFSWRRPNDNYDIYIMDAATRQIIELTRDQGRNERPSWAPDGRHLVFESTRGGSRQIWTMLADGSQPHQLTTGGHNESPNWSPR
;
A
#
# COMPACT_ATOMS: atom_id res chain seq x y z
N MET A 1 -86.85 -29.00 10.42
CA MET A 1 -85.88 -30.05 10.65
C MET A 1 -84.56 -29.55 10.11
N LEU A 2 -83.63 -29.23 10.99
CA LEU A 2 -82.34 -28.62 10.69
C LEU A 2 -81.33 -29.68 10.28
N ASN A 3 -80.58 -29.43 9.22
CA ASN A 3 -79.34 -30.16 8.92
C ASN A 3 -78.16 -29.23 9.01
N LEU A 4 -77.29 -29.52 9.97
CA LEU A 4 -75.96 -28.83 10.18
C LEU A 4 -74.92 -29.43 9.23
N ALA A 5 -74.34 -28.61 8.37
CA ALA A 5 -73.16 -28.95 7.60
C ALA A 5 -71.92 -28.45 8.35
N LYS A 6 -70.97 -29.38 8.62
CA LYS A 6 -69.68 -29.15 9.21
C LYS A 6 -68.72 -28.54 8.17
N CYS A 7 -68.24 -27.31 8.38
CA CYS A 7 -67.10 -26.74 7.69
C CYS A 7 -65.81 -26.97 8.51
N SER A 8 -64.91 -27.81 7.98
CA SER A 8 -63.55 -28.01 8.53
C SER A 8 -62.60 -26.99 7.83
N GLY A 9 -62.26 -25.93 8.60
CA GLY A 9 -61.25 -24.95 8.17
C GLY A 9 -59.85 -25.51 8.41
N ARG A 10 -59.06 -25.67 7.38
CA ARG A 10 -57.61 -25.86 7.45
C ARG A 10 -56.92 -24.52 7.62
N LEU A 11 -56.31 -24.28 8.81
CA LEU A 11 -55.39 -23.17 9.01
C LEU A 11 -54.07 -23.54 8.33
N LEU A 12 -53.70 -22.77 7.29
CA LEU A 12 -52.38 -22.72 6.72
C LEU A 12 -51.53 -21.76 7.54
N PHE A 13 -50.60 -22.31 8.34
CA PHE A 13 -49.53 -21.51 8.99
C PHE A 13 -48.46 -21.20 7.94
N THR A 14 -48.46 -19.95 7.45
CA THR A 14 -47.36 -19.40 6.65
C THR A 14 -46.26 -18.96 7.64
N ALA A 15 -45.19 -19.72 7.77
CA ALA A 15 -44.01 -19.31 8.52
C ALA A 15 -43.27 -18.24 7.70
N ALA A 16 -43.38 -16.99 8.12
CA ALA A 16 -42.56 -15.90 7.59
C ALA A 16 -41.15 -16.04 8.17
N ILE A 17 -40.20 -16.50 7.34
CA ILE A 17 -38.79 -16.48 7.68
C ILE A 17 -38.33 -15.02 7.57
N LEU A 18 -38.22 -14.35 8.71
CA LEU A 18 -37.54 -13.06 8.79
C LEU A 18 -36.03 -13.28 8.59
N PHE A 19 -35.54 -12.97 7.41
CA PHE A 19 -34.12 -12.76 7.19
C PHE A 19 -33.69 -11.48 7.93
N VAL A 20 -33.14 -11.64 9.13
CA VAL A 20 -32.41 -10.58 9.82
C VAL A 20 -31.11 -10.39 9.06
N VAL A 21 -31.11 -9.49 8.08
CA VAL A 21 -29.87 -8.97 7.49
C VAL A 21 -29.18 -8.17 8.59
N ARG A 22 -28.20 -8.78 9.27
CA ARG A 22 -27.29 -8.03 10.14
C ARG A 22 -26.48 -7.11 9.24
N PRO A 23 -26.50 -5.79 9.46
CA PRO A 23 -25.56 -4.91 8.77
C PRO A 23 -24.15 -5.40 9.14
N ALA A 24 -23.35 -5.73 8.13
CA ALA A 24 -21.92 -5.94 8.32
C ALA A 24 -21.36 -4.64 8.90
N THR A 25 -20.98 -4.64 10.15
CA THR A 25 -20.46 -3.46 10.82
C THR A 25 -19.07 -3.18 10.25
N ALA A 26 -18.85 -1.97 9.74
CA ALA A 26 -17.54 -1.48 9.27
C ALA A 26 -16.41 -1.65 10.33
N GLN A 27 -16.78 -1.93 11.57
CA GLN A 27 -15.88 -2.22 12.68
C GLN A 27 -15.09 -3.53 12.55
N ASP A 28 -15.61 -4.55 11.83
CA ASP A 28 -14.90 -5.84 11.72
C ASP A 28 -13.62 -5.72 10.89
N TRP A 29 -13.56 -4.76 9.97
CA TRP A 29 -12.36 -4.53 9.17
C TRP A 29 -11.20 -3.96 10.01
N PHE A 30 -11.44 -2.98 10.88
CA PHE A 30 -10.41 -2.48 11.79
C PHE A 30 -9.98 -3.55 12.81
N ARG A 31 -10.90 -4.39 13.26
CA ARG A 31 -10.59 -5.49 14.19
C ARG A 31 -9.81 -6.62 13.53
N THR A 32 -10.14 -6.99 12.30
CA THR A 32 -9.41 -8.03 11.56
C THR A 32 -8.08 -7.52 10.99
N GLY A 33 -7.97 -6.22 10.64
CA GLY A 33 -6.73 -5.60 10.19
C GLY A 33 -5.70 -5.40 11.30
N THR A 34 -6.14 -5.15 12.52
CA THR A 34 -5.28 -4.87 13.68
C THR A 34 -5.01 -6.08 14.56
N GLY A 35 -5.68 -7.22 14.32
CA GLY A 35 -5.51 -8.43 15.13
C GLY A 35 -5.99 -8.31 16.57
N LEU A 36 -6.77 -7.28 16.91
CA LEU A 36 -7.38 -7.16 18.24
C LEU A 36 -8.51 -8.19 18.39
N GLY A 37 -8.20 -9.34 18.98
CA GLY A 37 -9.20 -10.33 19.39
C GLY A 37 -8.98 -11.77 18.93
N GLU A 38 -8.12 -12.03 17.93
CA GLU A 38 -7.71 -13.39 17.55
C GLU A 38 -6.19 -13.57 17.74
N ALA A 39 -5.80 -14.71 18.28
CA ALA A 39 -4.40 -15.07 18.41
C ALA A 39 -3.78 -15.20 17.01
N LYS A 40 -2.76 -14.36 16.71
CA LYS A 40 -2.03 -14.45 15.45
C LYS A 40 -1.39 -15.82 15.29
N PRO A 41 -1.48 -16.46 14.11
CA PRO A 41 -0.75 -17.69 13.87
C PRO A 41 0.75 -17.49 14.12
N ARG A 42 1.36 -18.39 14.91
CA ARG A 42 2.78 -18.31 15.22
C ARG A 42 3.60 -19.05 14.19
N ILE A 43 4.56 -18.38 13.59
CA ILE A 43 5.41 -18.90 12.53
C ILE A 43 6.88 -18.91 12.97
N ALA A 44 7.58 -19.99 12.70
CA ALA A 44 9.03 -20.09 12.83
C ALA A 44 9.67 -20.13 11.43
N ILE A 45 10.69 -19.33 11.20
CA ILE A 45 11.51 -19.38 9.99
C ILE A 45 12.92 -19.80 10.38
N ALA A 46 13.22 -21.06 10.11
CA ALA A 46 14.54 -21.65 10.37
C ALA A 46 15.61 -21.01 9.47
N ASP A 47 16.86 -21.06 9.89
CA ASP A 47 17.96 -20.63 9.03
C ASP A 47 18.06 -21.53 7.82
N PHE A 48 18.09 -20.94 6.61
CA PHE A 48 18.23 -21.69 5.38
C PHE A 48 19.65 -22.26 5.28
N ALA A 49 19.75 -23.55 5.03
CA ALA A 49 21.03 -24.23 4.97
C ALA A 49 21.80 -23.88 3.70
N ALA A 50 23.00 -23.37 3.83
CA ALA A 50 23.92 -23.20 2.71
C ALA A 50 24.57 -24.54 2.35
N ARG A 51 24.49 -24.96 1.09
CA ARG A 51 25.10 -26.23 0.62
C ARG A 51 26.62 -26.14 0.40
N ALA A 52 27.18 -24.93 0.45
CA ALA A 52 28.60 -24.63 0.40
C ALA A 52 28.91 -23.35 1.16
N ASP A 53 30.15 -23.17 1.61
CA ASP A 53 30.53 -21.97 2.37
C ASP A 53 30.31 -20.67 1.60
N ALA A 54 30.52 -20.65 0.30
CA ALA A 54 30.27 -19.50 -0.56
C ALA A 54 28.79 -19.05 -0.55
N ALA A 55 27.87 -19.97 -0.32
CA ALA A 55 26.44 -19.70 -0.29
C ALA A 55 25.91 -19.15 1.07
N LYS A 56 26.73 -19.17 2.14
CA LYS A 56 26.32 -18.74 3.48
C LYS A 56 25.82 -17.29 3.54
N PRO A 57 26.48 -16.30 2.91
CA PRO A 57 25.99 -14.91 2.97
C PRO A 57 24.60 -14.77 2.39
N HIS A 58 24.34 -15.37 1.21
CA HIS A 58 23.03 -15.32 0.55
C HIS A 58 21.96 -16.12 1.31
N ALA A 59 22.31 -17.25 1.95
CA ALA A 59 21.38 -18.00 2.78
C ALA A 59 20.94 -17.19 4.01
N SER A 60 21.90 -16.50 4.67
CA SER A 60 21.61 -15.60 5.79
C SER A 60 20.77 -14.41 5.34
N LEU A 61 21.10 -13.79 4.20
CA LEU A 61 20.35 -12.67 3.64
C LEU A 61 18.91 -13.08 3.34
N PHE A 62 18.70 -14.21 2.66
CA PHE A 62 17.37 -14.73 2.35
C PHE A 62 16.53 -14.95 3.62
N THR A 63 17.12 -15.63 4.61
CA THR A 63 16.44 -15.90 5.89
C THR A 63 16.05 -14.62 6.61
N GLN A 64 16.97 -13.65 6.70
CA GLN A 64 16.71 -12.39 7.38
C GLN A 64 15.60 -11.60 6.71
N VAL A 65 15.65 -11.46 5.38
CA VAL A 65 14.63 -10.73 4.62
C VAL A 65 13.25 -11.38 4.77
N VAL A 66 13.16 -12.72 4.72
CA VAL A 66 11.88 -13.42 4.95
C VAL A 66 11.34 -13.14 6.36
N ARG A 67 12.20 -13.15 7.38
CA ARG A 67 11.79 -12.85 8.76
C ARG A 67 11.29 -11.41 8.89
N ASP A 68 12.01 -10.45 8.32
CA ASP A 68 11.65 -9.04 8.37
C ASP A 68 10.31 -8.79 7.67
N ASP A 69 10.08 -9.38 6.49
CA ASP A 69 8.84 -9.30 5.74
C ASP A 69 7.64 -9.86 6.52
N LEU A 70 7.82 -11.02 7.14
CA LEU A 70 6.78 -11.66 7.94
C LEU A 70 6.51 -10.91 9.26
N GLN A 71 7.53 -10.30 9.85
CA GLN A 71 7.36 -9.43 11.02
C GLN A 71 6.59 -8.17 10.65
N PHE A 72 6.92 -7.56 9.51
CA PHE A 72 6.27 -6.35 9.01
C PHE A 72 4.80 -6.58 8.66
N CYS A 73 4.42 -7.76 8.17
CA CYS A 73 3.06 -8.04 7.69
C CYS A 73 1.95 -7.82 8.74
N GLY A 74 2.29 -7.87 10.03
CA GLY A 74 1.40 -7.56 11.15
C GLY A 74 0.28 -8.59 11.44
N ILE A 75 0.14 -9.66 10.63
CA ILE A 75 -0.89 -10.72 10.83
C ILE A 75 -0.33 -12.00 11.44
N LEU A 76 0.96 -12.13 11.53
CA LEU A 76 1.67 -13.29 12.07
C LEU A 76 2.44 -12.90 13.34
N GLU A 77 2.68 -13.88 14.20
CA GLU A 77 3.62 -13.79 15.31
C GLU A 77 4.87 -14.58 14.94
N LEU A 78 6.00 -13.91 14.79
CA LEU A 78 7.26 -14.58 14.50
C LEU A 78 7.86 -15.16 15.79
N ALA A 79 8.07 -16.48 15.84
CA ALA A 79 8.73 -17.13 16.96
C ALA A 79 10.22 -16.75 16.97
N SER A 80 10.76 -16.47 18.18
CA SER A 80 12.18 -16.11 18.31
C SER A 80 13.07 -17.29 17.92
N PRO A 81 14.12 -17.06 17.10
CA PRO A 81 15.09 -18.10 16.74
C PRO A 81 15.78 -18.77 17.95
N SER A 82 15.87 -18.08 19.09
CA SER A 82 16.43 -18.66 20.33
C SER A 82 15.62 -19.82 20.92
N PHE A 83 14.39 -19.98 20.46
CA PHE A 83 13.47 -21.05 20.89
C PHE A 83 13.44 -22.24 19.92
N TYR A 84 14.17 -22.16 18.81
CA TYR A 84 14.14 -23.22 17.81
C TYR A 84 14.86 -24.49 18.27
N PRO A 85 14.43 -25.67 17.78
CA PRO A 85 15.16 -26.90 18.03
C PRO A 85 16.61 -26.83 17.52
N PRO A 86 17.55 -27.50 18.18
CA PRO A 86 18.96 -27.51 17.76
C PRO A 86 19.19 -28.07 16.35
N GLN A 87 18.30 -28.97 15.90
CA GLN A 87 18.32 -29.54 14.55
C GLN A 87 17.22 -28.89 13.72
N VAL A 88 17.61 -28.03 12.77
CA VAL A 88 16.69 -27.41 11.82
C VAL A 88 16.68 -28.20 10.50
N PRO A 89 15.51 -28.41 9.87
CA PRO A 89 15.44 -29.15 8.62
C PRO A 89 15.94 -28.29 7.45
N SER A 90 16.62 -28.90 6.49
CA SER A 90 16.99 -28.34 5.21
C SER A 90 16.18 -28.93 4.04
N LEU A 91 15.57 -30.09 4.27
CA LEU A 91 14.71 -30.82 3.35
C LEU A 91 13.43 -31.27 4.05
N PRO A 92 12.31 -31.46 3.33
CA PRO A 92 11.06 -31.94 3.90
C PRO A 92 11.16 -33.28 4.66
N SER A 93 12.00 -34.19 4.20
CA SER A 93 12.23 -35.49 4.85
C SER A 93 12.89 -35.42 6.23
N GLU A 94 13.51 -34.27 6.55
CA GLU A 94 14.20 -34.03 7.82
C GLU A 94 13.30 -33.38 8.86
N LEU A 95 12.09 -32.94 8.47
CA LEU A 95 11.18 -32.22 9.35
C LEU A 95 10.62 -33.14 10.44
N LYS A 96 10.97 -32.83 11.69
CA LYS A 96 10.38 -33.43 12.89
C LYS A 96 9.36 -32.43 13.48
N TYR A 97 8.10 -32.76 13.53
CA TYR A 97 7.00 -31.87 13.86
C TYR A 97 7.00 -31.45 15.33
N GLN A 98 7.11 -32.43 16.24
CA GLN A 98 6.94 -32.23 17.68
C GLN A 98 7.87 -31.18 18.30
N PRO A 99 9.18 -31.11 17.98
CA PRO A 99 10.04 -30.08 18.57
C PRO A 99 9.65 -28.63 18.22
N TRP A 100 8.85 -28.43 17.16
CA TRP A 100 8.37 -27.09 16.75
C TRP A 100 7.04 -26.75 17.41
N THR A 101 6.20 -27.75 17.71
CA THR A 101 4.89 -27.54 18.35
C THR A 101 4.99 -27.47 19.87
N ASP A 102 6.01 -28.07 20.46
CA ASP A 102 6.23 -28.07 21.92
C ASP A 102 6.83 -26.75 22.41
N PRO A 103 6.64 -26.42 23.70
CA PRO A 103 7.37 -25.30 24.32
C PRO A 103 8.90 -25.48 24.21
N PRO A 104 9.65 -24.36 23.99
CA PRO A 104 9.21 -22.96 24.00
C PRO A 104 8.78 -22.42 22.63
N THR A 105 8.94 -23.16 21.52
CA THR A 105 8.71 -22.68 20.16
C THR A 105 7.23 -22.42 19.91
N LEU A 106 6.35 -23.38 20.20
CA LEU A 106 4.89 -23.29 20.05
C LEU A 106 4.46 -22.80 18.65
N ALA A 107 5.15 -23.21 17.59
CA ALA A 107 4.86 -22.78 16.23
C ALA A 107 3.61 -23.48 15.69
N ASN A 108 2.85 -22.75 14.86
CA ASN A 108 1.80 -23.30 14.02
C ASN A 108 2.37 -23.71 12.65
N PHE A 109 3.31 -22.89 12.15
CA PHE A 109 3.96 -23.10 10.86
C PHE A 109 5.46 -23.00 10.99
N VAL A 110 6.17 -23.79 10.15
CA VAL A 110 7.64 -23.73 10.06
C VAL A 110 8.06 -23.57 8.62
N GLY A 111 8.80 -22.49 8.35
CA GLY A 111 9.49 -22.23 7.10
C GLY A 111 10.95 -22.64 7.18
N PHE A 112 11.44 -23.34 6.18
CA PHE A 112 12.85 -23.81 6.09
C PHE A 112 13.25 -24.08 4.65
N GLY A 113 14.52 -24.34 4.43
CA GLY A 113 15.00 -24.66 3.11
C GLY A 113 16.51 -24.72 2.99
N ASN A 114 16.97 -24.69 1.76
CA ASN A 114 18.40 -24.69 1.45
C ASN A 114 18.72 -23.81 0.24
N LEU A 115 19.97 -23.40 0.18
CA LEU A 115 20.50 -22.56 -0.88
C LEU A 115 21.80 -23.18 -1.42
N SER A 116 21.87 -23.31 -2.74
CA SER A 116 23.09 -23.66 -3.48
C SER A 116 23.46 -22.50 -4.41
N GLU A 117 24.75 -22.31 -4.59
CA GLU A 117 25.29 -21.22 -5.40
C GLU A 117 26.47 -21.66 -6.23
N SER A 118 26.54 -21.14 -7.45
CA SER A 118 27.67 -21.21 -8.36
C SER A 118 28.00 -19.78 -8.84
N SER A 119 29.06 -19.66 -9.63
CA SER A 119 29.41 -18.35 -10.24
C SER A 119 28.33 -17.80 -11.20
N ALA A 120 27.41 -18.63 -11.68
CA ALA A 120 26.40 -18.27 -12.67
C ALA A 120 24.97 -18.20 -12.09
N GLU A 121 24.66 -18.98 -11.06
CA GLU A 121 23.29 -19.13 -10.57
C GLU A 121 23.25 -19.33 -9.05
N VAL A 122 22.27 -18.71 -8.40
CA VAL A 122 21.77 -19.08 -7.07
C VAL A 122 20.47 -19.87 -7.24
N ALA A 123 20.35 -21.01 -6.52
CA ALA A 123 19.12 -21.79 -6.45
C ALA A 123 18.69 -21.96 -4.99
N ILE A 124 17.45 -21.58 -4.70
CA ILE A 124 16.85 -21.61 -3.37
C ILE A 124 15.66 -22.55 -3.38
N GLN A 125 15.66 -23.54 -2.49
CA GLN A 125 14.52 -24.41 -2.24
C GLN A 125 13.91 -23.99 -0.90
N ALA A 126 12.63 -23.59 -0.92
CA ALA A 126 11.94 -23.04 0.24
C ALA A 126 10.60 -23.74 0.47
N TRP A 127 10.32 -24.11 1.71
CA TRP A 127 9.08 -24.77 2.12
C TRP A 127 8.49 -24.12 3.36
N LEU A 128 7.16 -24.18 3.45
CA LEU A 128 6.37 -23.89 4.63
C LEU A 128 5.46 -25.08 4.94
N TYR A 129 5.47 -25.54 6.17
CA TYR A 129 4.61 -26.63 6.65
C TYR A 129 3.73 -26.18 7.82
N ASP A 130 2.49 -26.68 7.87
CA ASP A 130 1.67 -26.65 9.08
C ASP A 130 2.15 -27.79 10.00
N VAL A 131 2.82 -27.44 11.09
CA VAL A 131 3.41 -28.43 11.99
C VAL A 131 2.43 -29.02 13.00
N ARG A 132 1.21 -28.48 13.08
CA ARG A 132 0.12 -29.06 13.86
C ARG A 132 -0.60 -30.21 13.12
N ASN A 133 -0.41 -30.29 11.80
CA ASN A 133 -1.00 -31.32 10.95
C ASN A 133 0.08 -32.09 10.19
N PRO A 134 0.70 -33.12 10.82
CA PRO A 134 1.82 -33.88 10.24
C PRO A 134 1.50 -34.61 8.94
N SER A 135 0.23 -34.83 8.63
CA SER A 135 -0.21 -35.47 7.38
C SER A 135 -0.42 -34.49 6.23
N SER A 136 -0.26 -33.17 6.47
CA SER A 136 -0.44 -32.17 5.44
C SER A 136 0.74 -32.14 4.47
N GLN A 137 0.45 -31.80 3.20
CA GLN A 137 1.48 -31.41 2.25
C GLN A 137 2.04 -30.04 2.63
N ALA A 138 3.15 -29.64 1.99
CA ALA A 138 3.68 -28.29 2.16
C ALA A 138 2.61 -27.23 1.81
N VAL A 139 2.40 -26.27 2.73
CA VAL A 139 1.53 -25.10 2.50
C VAL A 139 2.09 -24.25 1.37
N VAL A 140 3.42 -24.07 1.36
CA VAL A 140 4.19 -23.47 0.26
C VAL A 140 5.39 -24.35 -0.02
N GLY A 141 5.67 -24.59 -1.30
CA GLY A 141 6.89 -25.27 -1.74
C GLY A 141 7.36 -24.65 -3.05
N LYS A 142 8.56 -24.03 -3.05
CA LYS A 142 9.09 -23.27 -4.19
C LYS A 142 10.56 -23.53 -4.43
N VAL A 143 10.92 -23.37 -5.69
CA VAL A 143 12.32 -23.35 -6.15
C VAL A 143 12.53 -22.05 -6.93
N TYR A 144 13.46 -21.23 -6.47
CA TYR A 144 13.86 -19.99 -7.12
C TYR A 144 15.22 -20.18 -7.76
N ARG A 145 15.41 -19.64 -8.97
CA ARG A 145 16.70 -19.68 -9.70
C ARG A 145 16.97 -18.33 -10.34
N GLY A 146 18.20 -17.86 -10.25
CA GLY A 146 18.59 -16.59 -10.84
C GLY A 146 20.05 -16.21 -10.60
N ALA A 147 20.39 -14.97 -10.94
CA ALA A 147 21.75 -14.46 -10.74
C ALA A 147 22.17 -14.48 -9.26
N PRO A 148 23.41 -14.82 -8.93
CA PRO A 148 23.90 -14.85 -7.55
C PRO A 148 24.25 -13.44 -7.06
N THR A 149 23.22 -12.62 -6.85
CA THR A 149 23.33 -11.23 -6.37
C THR A 149 22.39 -10.99 -5.21
N ASP A 150 22.79 -10.12 -4.28
CA ASP A 150 21.95 -9.72 -3.14
C ASP A 150 20.56 -9.25 -3.58
N ALA A 151 20.47 -8.44 -4.63
CA ALA A 151 19.20 -7.94 -5.16
C ALA A 151 18.27 -9.06 -5.62
N GLN A 152 18.82 -10.10 -6.28
CA GLN A 152 18.04 -11.25 -6.73
C GLN A 152 17.61 -12.14 -5.58
N VAL A 153 18.50 -12.36 -4.59
CA VAL A 153 18.18 -13.14 -3.37
C VAL A 153 17.09 -12.43 -2.56
N ARG A 154 17.18 -11.11 -2.36
CA ARG A 154 16.12 -10.33 -1.72
C ARG A 154 14.80 -10.44 -2.46
N LYS A 155 14.81 -10.32 -3.79
CA LYS A 155 13.60 -10.50 -4.60
C LYS A 155 12.93 -11.85 -4.36
N PHE A 156 13.71 -12.94 -4.29
CA PHE A 156 13.17 -14.27 -4.00
C PHE A 156 12.64 -14.39 -2.57
N ALA A 157 13.30 -13.75 -1.59
CA ALA A 157 12.82 -13.70 -0.21
C ALA A 157 11.47 -13.00 -0.11
N HIS A 158 11.32 -11.84 -0.74
CA HIS A 158 10.06 -11.09 -0.82
C HIS A 158 8.94 -11.91 -1.47
N GLN A 159 9.24 -12.61 -2.57
CA GLN A 159 8.27 -13.48 -3.24
C GLN A 159 7.82 -14.63 -2.33
N PHE A 160 8.75 -15.26 -1.59
CA PHE A 160 8.42 -16.34 -0.67
C PHE A 160 7.57 -15.84 0.51
N ALA A 161 7.91 -14.69 1.07
CA ALA A 161 7.12 -14.05 2.13
C ALA A 161 5.71 -13.69 1.65
N ASP A 162 5.56 -13.11 0.46
CA ASP A 162 4.25 -12.78 -0.13
C ASP A 162 3.39 -14.02 -0.35
N GLU A 163 3.97 -15.14 -0.78
CA GLU A 163 3.24 -16.40 -0.91
C GLU A 163 2.77 -16.94 0.45
N ILE A 164 3.63 -16.88 1.47
CA ILE A 164 3.25 -17.26 2.84
C ILE A 164 2.08 -16.40 3.32
N ILE A 165 2.19 -15.09 3.19
CA ILE A 165 1.14 -14.14 3.59
C ILE A 165 -0.16 -14.44 2.85
N GLY A 166 -0.12 -14.60 1.52
CA GLY A 166 -1.29 -14.90 0.71
C GLY A 166 -1.99 -16.21 1.11
N LYS A 167 -1.22 -17.24 1.47
CA LYS A 167 -1.78 -18.54 1.94
C LYS A 167 -2.39 -18.46 3.34
N LEU A 168 -1.74 -17.77 4.26
CA LEU A 168 -2.16 -17.72 5.65
C LEU A 168 -3.21 -16.65 5.96
N SER A 169 -3.37 -15.66 5.09
CA SER A 169 -4.33 -14.56 5.25
C SER A 169 -5.69 -14.78 4.56
N GLY A 170 -5.90 -15.94 3.96
CA GLY A 170 -7.11 -16.17 3.16
C GLY A 170 -7.13 -15.45 1.80
N GLY A 171 -5.94 -15.13 1.25
CA GLY A 171 -5.80 -14.55 -0.08
C GLY A 171 -5.53 -13.04 -0.11
N LEU A 172 -5.33 -12.40 1.05
CA LEU A 172 -4.83 -11.01 1.07
C LEU A 172 -3.43 -10.96 0.44
N PRO A 173 -3.13 -9.93 -0.36
CA PRO A 173 -1.81 -9.79 -0.93
C PRO A 173 -0.75 -9.49 0.12
N GLY A 174 0.45 -10.08 -0.02
CA GLY A 174 1.65 -9.56 0.61
C GLY A 174 2.11 -8.26 -0.07
N VAL A 175 2.97 -7.51 0.56
CA VAL A 175 3.52 -6.24 0.03
C VAL A 175 5.03 -6.28 -0.17
N ALA A 176 5.66 -7.40 0.16
CA ALA A 176 7.11 -7.50 0.14
C ALA A 176 7.73 -7.33 -1.26
N SER A 177 7.02 -7.74 -2.31
CA SER A 177 7.48 -7.56 -3.71
C SER A 177 7.12 -6.20 -4.31
N THR A 178 6.59 -5.25 -3.52
CA THR A 178 6.18 -3.94 -4.00
C THR A 178 7.28 -2.89 -3.84
N GLN A 179 7.08 -1.72 -4.45
CA GLN A 179 8.03 -0.62 -4.42
C GLN A 179 7.36 0.68 -3.97
N ILE A 180 8.18 1.62 -3.53
CA ILE A 180 7.75 2.96 -3.15
C ILE A 180 8.52 3.96 -4.02
N THR A 181 7.80 4.82 -4.75
CA THR A 181 8.40 5.99 -5.37
C THR A 181 8.31 7.19 -4.44
N PHE A 182 9.29 8.06 -4.48
CA PHE A 182 9.36 9.25 -3.64
C PHE A 182 10.20 10.35 -4.30
N VAL A 183 10.15 11.54 -3.77
CA VAL A 183 10.99 12.68 -4.17
C VAL A 183 12.17 12.76 -3.21
N SER A 184 13.38 12.93 -3.76
CA SER A 184 14.58 13.15 -2.94
C SER A 184 15.41 14.29 -3.50
N SER A 185 15.95 15.11 -2.60
CA SER A 185 16.90 16.20 -2.94
C SER A 185 18.37 15.82 -2.78
N ARG A 186 18.68 14.56 -2.48
CA ARG A 186 20.05 14.08 -2.17
C ARG A 186 21.03 14.22 -3.34
N SER A 187 20.53 14.32 -4.58
CA SER A 187 21.34 14.56 -5.78
C SER A 187 21.47 16.04 -6.15
N GLY A 188 21.10 16.97 -5.25
CA GLY A 188 21.17 18.43 -5.46
C GLY A 188 19.90 19.06 -6.01
N SER A 189 19.03 18.30 -6.66
CA SER A 189 17.72 18.73 -7.16
C SER A 189 16.64 17.78 -6.69
N LYS A 190 15.37 18.23 -6.70
CA LYS A 190 14.24 17.36 -6.39
C LYS A 190 13.96 16.42 -7.55
N GLU A 191 14.30 15.17 -7.41
CA GLU A 191 14.15 14.14 -8.43
C GLU A 191 13.29 12.98 -7.94
N ILE A 192 12.73 12.20 -8.86
CA ILE A 192 11.97 11.00 -8.54
C ILE A 192 12.93 9.84 -8.30
N TRP A 193 12.74 9.17 -7.19
CA TRP A 193 13.46 7.99 -6.76
C TRP A 193 12.49 6.83 -6.55
N VAL A 194 13.01 5.62 -6.54
CA VAL A 194 12.28 4.40 -6.20
C VAL A 194 13.11 3.56 -5.25
N MET A 195 12.45 2.82 -4.38
CA MET A 195 13.03 1.86 -3.45
C MET A 195 12.11 0.65 -3.31
N ASP A 196 12.63 -0.45 -2.80
CA ASP A 196 11.80 -1.55 -2.34
C ASP A 196 10.96 -1.12 -1.12
N TYR A 197 9.89 -1.84 -0.84
CA TYR A 197 8.95 -1.45 0.22
C TYR A 197 9.60 -1.27 1.60
N ASP A 198 10.70 -1.97 1.85
CA ASP A 198 11.48 -1.96 3.11
C ASP A 198 12.59 -0.90 3.16
N GLY A 199 12.67 -0.05 2.13
CA GLY A 199 13.66 1.02 2.02
C GLY A 199 14.97 0.61 1.34
N ALA A 200 15.13 -0.65 0.95
CA ALA A 200 16.31 -1.12 0.24
C ALA A 200 16.34 -0.69 -1.24
N ASN A 201 17.46 -0.92 -1.92
CA ASN A 201 17.64 -0.74 -3.37
C ASN A 201 17.21 0.64 -3.90
N GLN A 202 17.47 1.71 -3.13
CA GLN A 202 17.11 3.08 -3.50
C GLN A 202 17.87 3.51 -4.77
N ARG A 203 17.13 3.91 -5.82
CA ARG A 203 17.71 4.38 -7.07
C ARG A 203 16.97 5.59 -7.63
N GLN A 204 17.72 6.50 -8.23
CA GLN A 204 17.19 7.68 -8.90
C GLN A 204 16.62 7.30 -10.28
N LEU A 205 15.43 7.81 -10.60
CA LEU A 205 14.76 7.59 -11.90
C LEU A 205 14.90 8.79 -12.84
N THR A 206 14.81 10.02 -12.30
CA THR A 206 14.84 11.24 -13.12
C THR A 206 16.11 12.04 -12.88
N PHE A 207 16.57 12.73 -13.92
CA PHE A 207 17.79 13.53 -13.91
C PHE A 207 17.54 14.89 -14.58
N LEU A 208 16.39 15.53 -14.24
CA LEU A 208 15.96 16.77 -14.84
C LEU A 208 16.78 17.99 -14.33
N ARG A 209 17.51 17.82 -13.25
CA ARG A 209 18.30 18.86 -12.56
C ARG A 209 17.45 20.09 -12.23
N SER A 210 16.19 19.83 -11.85
CA SER A 210 15.20 20.83 -11.53
C SER A 210 14.23 20.32 -10.46
N ILE A 211 12.92 20.52 -10.62
CA ILE A 211 11.91 20.16 -9.64
C ILE A 211 10.99 19.06 -10.20
N SER A 212 11.00 17.92 -9.56
CA SER A 212 10.09 16.81 -9.78
C SER A 212 9.34 16.52 -8.50
N LEU A 213 7.99 16.47 -8.53
CA LEU A 213 7.13 16.37 -7.35
C LEU A 213 5.98 15.39 -7.59
N THR A 214 5.35 14.96 -6.50
CA THR A 214 4.07 14.23 -6.50
C THR A 214 4.01 13.04 -7.47
N PRO A 215 4.97 12.09 -7.39
CA PRO A 215 4.93 10.90 -8.22
C PRO A 215 3.70 10.04 -7.94
N ARG A 216 3.17 9.39 -8.98
CA ARG A 216 2.03 8.47 -8.91
C ARG A 216 2.24 7.30 -9.86
N TRP A 217 2.23 6.09 -9.32
CA TRP A 217 2.28 4.85 -10.09
C TRP A 217 1.05 4.69 -10.97
N SER A 218 1.23 4.20 -12.19
CA SER A 218 0.13 3.67 -12.99
C SER A 218 -0.42 2.38 -12.38
N PRO A 219 -1.71 2.03 -12.59
CA PRO A 219 -2.31 0.82 -12.01
C PRO A 219 -1.62 -0.49 -12.42
N ASP A 220 -0.97 -0.52 -13.57
CA ASP A 220 -0.18 -1.65 -14.09
C ASP A 220 1.29 -1.66 -13.63
N ALA A 221 1.69 -0.67 -12.82
CA ALA A 221 3.06 -0.46 -12.34
C ALA A 221 4.11 -0.23 -13.44
N SER A 222 3.72 0.01 -14.70
CA SER A 222 4.66 0.22 -15.81
C SER A 222 5.16 1.65 -15.94
N ARG A 223 4.45 2.63 -15.34
CA ARG A 223 4.73 4.06 -15.49
C ARG A 223 4.57 4.83 -14.18
N ILE A 224 5.24 6.00 -14.13
CA ILE A 224 5.08 6.98 -13.04
C ILE A 224 4.75 8.32 -13.68
N ALA A 225 3.58 8.89 -13.36
CA ALA A 225 3.22 10.25 -13.66
C ALA A 225 3.66 11.16 -12.51
N PHE A 226 4.16 12.35 -12.81
CA PHE A 226 4.64 13.28 -11.80
C PHE A 226 4.57 14.72 -12.29
N THR A 227 4.60 15.67 -11.36
CA THR A 227 4.75 17.09 -11.67
C THR A 227 6.21 17.38 -11.93
N CYS A 228 6.54 17.96 -13.09
CA CYS A 228 7.89 18.40 -13.41
C CYS A 228 7.95 19.88 -13.78
N PHE A 229 9.03 20.54 -13.38
CA PHE A 229 9.40 21.88 -13.85
C PHE A 229 10.84 21.80 -14.34
N ALA A 230 11.04 21.93 -15.64
CA ALA A 230 12.35 21.79 -16.27
C ALA A 230 12.58 22.89 -17.32
N PRO A 231 12.99 24.08 -16.89
CA PRO A 231 13.21 25.23 -17.80
C PRO A 231 14.20 24.91 -18.93
N SER A 232 15.22 24.10 -18.68
CA SER A 232 16.17 23.64 -19.70
C SER A 232 15.54 22.83 -20.83
N SER A 233 14.34 22.23 -20.59
CA SER A 233 13.54 21.54 -21.60
C SER A 233 12.48 22.43 -22.25
N GLY A 234 12.55 23.76 -22.05
CA GLY A 234 11.60 24.73 -22.60
C GLY A 234 10.27 24.80 -21.85
N LEU A 235 10.18 24.26 -20.63
CA LEU A 235 8.99 24.40 -19.77
C LEU A 235 9.02 25.74 -19.06
N THR A 236 8.04 26.61 -19.33
CA THR A 236 7.84 27.90 -18.66
C THR A 236 6.98 27.83 -17.41
N SER A 237 6.33 26.67 -17.17
CA SER A 237 5.49 26.37 -16.00
C SER A 237 5.58 24.88 -15.67
N ALA A 238 5.15 24.50 -14.47
CA ALA A 238 5.07 23.10 -14.11
C ALA A 238 4.09 22.34 -15.01
N GLN A 239 4.45 21.13 -15.41
CA GLN A 239 3.70 20.26 -16.29
C GLN A 239 3.62 18.85 -15.71
N ILE A 240 2.72 18.01 -16.25
CA ILE A 240 2.74 16.59 -15.98
C ILE A 240 3.79 15.93 -16.88
N CYS A 241 4.71 15.21 -16.27
CA CYS A 241 5.69 14.35 -16.93
C CYS A 241 5.38 12.89 -16.63
N MET A 242 5.87 12.01 -17.50
CA MET A 242 5.67 10.57 -17.37
C MET A 242 6.99 9.83 -17.57
N TYR A 243 7.29 8.89 -16.69
CA TYR A 243 8.44 8.00 -16.78
C TYR A 243 7.97 6.58 -17.04
N SER A 244 8.57 5.88 -18.00
CA SER A 244 8.34 4.45 -18.24
C SER A 244 9.42 3.62 -17.55
N LEU A 245 9.01 2.66 -16.74
CA LEU A 245 9.92 1.74 -16.07
C LEU A 245 10.48 0.68 -17.02
N ASP A 246 9.69 0.29 -18.03
CA ASP A 246 10.10 -0.69 -19.04
C ASP A 246 11.25 -0.17 -19.91
N THR A 247 11.18 1.11 -20.31
CA THR A 247 12.21 1.73 -21.14
C THR A 247 13.30 2.47 -20.36
N GLY A 248 13.06 2.73 -19.06
CA GLY A 248 13.97 3.50 -18.21
C GLY A 248 14.08 4.97 -18.63
N LYS A 249 13.05 5.56 -19.28
CA LYS A 249 13.11 6.91 -19.88
C LYS A 249 11.81 7.68 -19.66
N LEU A 250 11.91 9.00 -19.78
CA LEU A 250 10.74 9.84 -19.93
C LEU A 250 10.01 9.50 -21.23
N VAL A 251 8.70 9.38 -21.16
CA VAL A 251 7.81 9.20 -22.32
C VAL A 251 6.99 10.45 -22.55
N SER A 252 6.57 10.63 -23.81
CA SER A 252 5.79 11.80 -24.21
C SER A 252 4.45 11.81 -23.48
N PHE A 253 4.09 12.96 -22.91
CA PHE A 253 2.76 13.27 -22.42
C PHE A 253 2.39 14.69 -22.89
N PRO A 254 1.12 14.98 -23.21
CA PRO A 254 0.69 16.26 -23.71
C PRO A 254 1.03 17.42 -22.75
N ARG A 255 1.49 18.53 -23.31
CA ARG A 255 1.70 19.79 -22.57
C ARG A 255 0.48 20.68 -22.73
N PHE A 256 0.01 21.21 -21.61
CA PHE A 256 -1.14 22.10 -21.59
C PHE A 256 -0.74 23.50 -21.12
N ARG A 257 -1.52 24.50 -21.50
CA ARG A 257 -1.32 25.88 -21.04
C ARG A 257 -1.45 25.98 -19.52
N GLY A 258 -0.70 26.91 -18.91
CA GLY A 258 -0.72 27.18 -17.48
C GLY A 258 0.08 26.14 -16.68
N THR A 259 -0.09 26.16 -15.36
CA THR A 259 0.53 25.24 -14.41
C THR A 259 -0.33 23.99 -14.27
N ASN A 260 0.27 22.81 -14.49
CA ASN A 260 -0.39 21.50 -14.44
C ASN A 260 0.34 20.62 -13.44
N ILE A 261 -0.34 20.22 -12.35
CA ILE A 261 0.28 19.60 -11.18
C ILE A 261 -0.61 18.48 -10.59
N THR A 262 -0.05 17.72 -9.66
CA THR A 262 -0.74 16.69 -8.86
C THR A 262 -1.52 15.68 -9.71
N PRO A 263 -0.84 14.92 -10.59
CA PRO A 263 -1.52 13.91 -11.41
C PRO A 263 -2.06 12.76 -10.55
N ALA A 264 -3.16 12.16 -11.01
CA ALA A 264 -3.65 10.88 -10.49
C ALA A 264 -4.24 10.05 -11.62
N TRP A 265 -3.93 8.75 -11.64
CA TRP A 265 -4.40 7.81 -12.64
C TRP A 265 -5.83 7.36 -12.35
N SER A 266 -6.64 7.16 -13.41
CA SER A 266 -7.86 6.38 -13.30
C SER A 266 -7.53 4.91 -13.00
N PRO A 267 -8.42 4.15 -12.31
CA PRO A 267 -8.14 2.77 -11.92
C PRO A 267 -7.88 1.82 -13.10
N ASP A 268 -8.41 2.12 -14.28
CA ASP A 268 -8.17 1.38 -15.53
C ASP A 268 -6.89 1.79 -16.26
N GLY A 269 -6.20 2.83 -15.77
CA GLY A 269 -4.95 3.35 -16.36
C GLY A 269 -5.12 4.11 -17.68
N THR A 270 -6.36 4.39 -18.11
CA THR A 270 -6.62 5.05 -19.41
C THR A 270 -6.61 6.56 -19.34
N GLN A 271 -6.84 7.15 -18.15
CA GLN A 271 -6.95 8.59 -17.95
C GLN A 271 -6.06 9.09 -16.82
N ILE A 272 -5.72 10.38 -16.92
CA ILE A 272 -5.07 11.15 -15.83
C ILE A 272 -5.94 12.34 -15.50
N ILE A 273 -6.26 12.50 -14.21
CA ILE A 273 -6.81 13.72 -13.63
C ILE A 273 -5.67 14.52 -13.01
N PHE A 274 -5.71 15.83 -13.15
CA PHE A 274 -4.69 16.75 -12.63
C PHE A 274 -5.28 18.11 -12.31
N SER A 275 -4.59 18.89 -11.50
CA SER A 275 -4.93 20.28 -11.24
C SER A 275 -4.27 21.19 -12.28
N SER A 276 -5.03 22.14 -12.86
CA SER A 276 -4.56 23.03 -13.89
C SER A 276 -5.06 24.46 -13.72
N SER A 277 -4.16 25.43 -13.92
CA SER A 277 -4.50 26.86 -13.99
C SER A 277 -4.81 27.36 -15.41
N MET A 278 -5.16 26.49 -16.33
CA MET A 278 -5.41 26.72 -17.75
C MET A 278 -6.41 27.84 -18.01
N GLN A 279 -7.39 28.03 -17.13
CA GLN A 279 -8.45 29.04 -17.21
C GLN A 279 -8.46 30.00 -15.98
N GLY A 280 -7.32 30.19 -15.32
CA GLY A 280 -7.16 31.06 -14.16
C GLY A 280 -6.90 30.29 -12.87
N ASN A 281 -7.89 30.18 -11.98
CA ASN A 281 -7.74 29.40 -10.74
C ASN A 281 -7.45 27.93 -11.02
N PRO A 282 -6.63 27.27 -10.19
CA PRO A 282 -6.41 25.82 -10.29
C PRO A 282 -7.70 25.04 -10.18
N GLU A 283 -8.02 24.26 -11.19
CA GLU A 283 -9.20 23.40 -11.25
C GLU A 283 -8.82 22.00 -11.73
N LEU A 284 -9.69 21.03 -11.52
CA LEU A 284 -9.43 19.65 -11.93
C LEU A 284 -9.82 19.45 -13.40
N TYR A 285 -8.90 18.84 -14.12
CA TYR A 285 -9.06 18.44 -15.51
C TYR A 285 -8.73 16.97 -15.67
N VAL A 286 -9.40 16.29 -16.59
CA VAL A 286 -9.12 14.91 -16.97
C VAL A 286 -8.78 14.85 -18.47
N THR A 287 -7.81 13.99 -18.82
CA THR A 287 -7.43 13.71 -20.21
C THR A 287 -7.06 12.25 -20.37
N ASP A 288 -7.15 11.71 -21.58
CA ASP A 288 -6.65 10.39 -21.89
C ASP A 288 -5.11 10.36 -21.84
N VAL A 289 -4.55 9.22 -21.42
CA VAL A 289 -3.10 9.02 -21.33
C VAL A 289 -2.42 9.13 -22.70
N SER A 290 -3.12 8.73 -23.76
CA SER A 290 -2.67 8.89 -25.15
C SER A 290 -2.67 10.33 -25.66
N GLY A 291 -3.27 11.24 -24.90
CA GLY A 291 -3.45 12.65 -25.26
C GLY A 291 -4.88 12.97 -25.67
N GLY A 292 -5.13 14.26 -25.84
CA GLY A 292 -6.45 14.77 -26.20
C GLY A 292 -6.69 16.12 -25.55
N ARG A 293 -7.87 16.70 -25.82
CA ARG A 293 -8.28 17.96 -25.18
C ARG A 293 -8.73 17.68 -23.74
N PRO A 294 -8.10 18.30 -22.71
CA PRO A 294 -8.53 18.10 -21.34
C PRO A 294 -9.96 18.59 -21.11
N LYS A 295 -10.76 17.77 -20.42
CA LYS A 295 -12.11 18.12 -19.94
C LYS A 295 -11.99 18.69 -18.53
N ARG A 296 -12.54 19.89 -18.31
CA ARG A 296 -12.64 20.50 -16.98
C ARG A 296 -13.74 19.79 -16.16
N LEU A 297 -13.43 19.39 -14.93
CA LEU A 297 -14.36 18.70 -14.03
C LEU A 297 -14.89 19.61 -12.92
N THR A 298 -14.10 20.61 -12.48
CA THR A 298 -14.53 21.52 -11.40
C THR A 298 -14.60 22.95 -11.89
N ILE A 299 -15.57 23.70 -11.34
CA ILE A 299 -15.74 25.15 -11.53
C ILE A 299 -16.09 25.72 -10.16
N ALA A 300 -15.16 26.44 -9.53
CA ALA A 300 -15.36 26.94 -8.17
C ALA A 300 -14.71 28.32 -7.97
N ASN A 301 -15.18 29.05 -6.98
CA ASN A 301 -14.50 30.22 -6.45
C ASN A 301 -13.43 29.76 -5.46
N GLY A 302 -12.27 29.34 -5.96
CA GLY A 302 -11.17 28.78 -5.20
C GLY A 302 -10.40 27.75 -5.99
N ALA A 303 -9.33 27.22 -5.41
CA ALA A 303 -8.54 26.17 -6.02
C ALA A 303 -9.16 24.78 -5.80
N SER A 304 -8.94 23.89 -6.76
CA SER A 304 -9.26 22.45 -6.66
C SER A 304 -7.99 21.67 -7.03
N MET A 305 -7.45 20.87 -6.08
CA MET A 305 -6.13 20.26 -6.19
C MET A 305 -6.11 18.84 -5.58
N SER A 306 -4.97 18.14 -5.78
CA SER A 306 -4.67 16.83 -5.17
C SER A 306 -5.79 15.80 -5.38
N PRO A 307 -6.23 15.55 -6.62
CA PRO A 307 -7.28 14.57 -6.87
C PRO A 307 -6.77 13.15 -6.65
N THR A 308 -7.69 12.26 -6.27
CA THR A 308 -7.46 10.81 -6.20
C THR A 308 -8.74 10.06 -6.55
N TRP A 309 -8.63 9.06 -7.43
CA TRP A 309 -9.74 8.21 -7.83
C TRP A 309 -10.00 7.14 -6.77
N ASN A 310 -11.28 6.81 -6.57
CA ASN A 310 -11.63 5.59 -5.83
C ASN A 310 -11.19 4.36 -6.65
N PRO A 311 -10.20 3.58 -6.17
CA PRO A 311 -9.59 2.53 -6.98
C PRO A 311 -10.51 1.33 -7.19
N LYS A 312 -11.53 1.16 -6.35
CA LYS A 312 -12.47 0.04 -6.44
C LYS A 312 -13.58 0.26 -7.46
N THR A 313 -14.11 1.49 -7.51
CA THR A 313 -15.28 1.79 -8.35
C THR A 313 -14.94 2.62 -9.58
N GLY A 314 -13.89 3.43 -9.55
CA GLY A 314 -13.58 4.41 -10.58
C GLY A 314 -14.63 5.53 -10.72
N GLN A 315 -15.69 5.50 -9.93
CA GLN A 315 -16.84 6.41 -10.07
C GLN A 315 -16.78 7.65 -9.20
N THR A 316 -15.90 7.64 -8.20
CA THR A 316 -15.77 8.73 -7.23
C THR A 316 -14.35 9.26 -7.20
N ILE A 317 -14.21 10.58 -7.13
CA ILE A 317 -12.95 11.29 -6.98
C ILE A 317 -12.98 12.04 -5.66
N ALA A 318 -11.95 11.86 -4.82
CA ALA A 318 -11.68 12.72 -3.69
C ALA A 318 -10.66 13.79 -4.10
N PHE A 319 -10.82 15.00 -3.61
CA PHE A 319 -9.92 16.12 -3.92
C PHE A 319 -9.94 17.17 -2.82
N VAL A 320 -9.00 18.08 -2.86
CA VAL A 320 -8.90 19.23 -1.96
C VAL A 320 -9.43 20.48 -2.65
N SER A 321 -10.23 21.28 -1.95
CA SER A 321 -10.62 22.60 -2.44
C SER A 321 -10.73 23.61 -1.29
N ASP A 322 -10.32 24.83 -1.54
CA ASP A 322 -10.44 25.98 -0.63
C ASP A 322 -11.66 26.88 -0.93
N ARG A 323 -12.60 26.39 -1.77
CA ARG A 323 -13.85 27.12 -2.12
C ARG A 323 -14.69 27.54 -0.92
N GLY A 324 -14.49 26.92 0.23
CA GLY A 324 -15.12 27.27 1.52
C GLY A 324 -14.23 28.14 2.42
N GLY A 325 -13.12 28.68 1.91
CA GLY A 325 -12.17 29.55 2.62
C GLY A 325 -10.86 28.88 3.01
N THR A 326 -10.89 27.63 3.51
CA THR A 326 -9.69 26.85 3.84
C THR A 326 -9.69 25.53 3.07
N PRO A 327 -8.51 24.94 2.77
CA PRO A 327 -8.41 23.63 2.12
C PRO A 327 -9.16 22.56 2.90
N GLN A 328 -10.11 21.91 2.23
CA GLN A 328 -10.96 20.85 2.78
C GLN A 328 -11.11 19.72 1.76
N LEU A 329 -11.49 18.53 2.24
CA LEU A 329 -11.80 17.39 1.37
C LEU A 329 -13.18 17.52 0.75
N TYR A 330 -13.26 17.13 -0.52
CA TYR A 330 -14.51 17.01 -1.26
C TYR A 330 -14.55 15.65 -1.97
N LEU A 331 -15.75 15.13 -2.17
CA LEU A 331 -16.04 14.03 -3.07
C LEU A 331 -16.87 14.54 -4.25
N MET A 332 -16.62 13.99 -5.44
CA MET A 332 -17.45 14.20 -6.63
C MET A 332 -17.54 12.92 -7.45
N ASN A 333 -18.52 12.84 -8.34
CA ASN A 333 -18.55 11.80 -9.34
C ASN A 333 -17.40 11.97 -10.35
N SER A 334 -17.00 10.88 -11.02
CA SER A 334 -15.91 10.89 -12.00
C SER A 334 -16.17 11.81 -13.21
N ASP A 335 -17.43 12.14 -13.49
CA ASP A 335 -17.82 13.10 -14.53
C ASP A 335 -17.72 14.58 -14.10
N GLY A 336 -17.42 14.85 -12.82
CA GLY A 336 -17.34 16.17 -12.20
C GLY A 336 -18.61 16.63 -11.48
N SER A 337 -19.70 15.84 -11.54
CA SER A 337 -20.98 16.18 -10.89
C SER A 337 -20.97 15.91 -9.39
N SER A 338 -21.96 16.46 -8.68
CA SER A 338 -22.27 16.15 -7.26
C SER A 338 -21.11 16.39 -6.29
N ALA A 339 -20.33 17.47 -6.48
CA ALA A 339 -19.23 17.80 -5.57
C ALA A 339 -19.77 18.16 -4.16
N THR A 340 -19.42 17.34 -3.18
CA THR A 340 -19.85 17.50 -1.77
C THR A 340 -18.65 17.54 -0.83
N LYS A 341 -18.70 18.41 0.18
CA LYS A 341 -17.67 18.52 1.19
C LYS A 341 -17.69 17.31 2.12
N LEU A 342 -16.51 16.82 2.50
CA LEU A 342 -16.32 15.90 3.60
C LEU A 342 -16.01 16.69 4.86
N ASP A 343 -16.99 16.79 5.76
CA ASP A 343 -16.78 17.55 6.98
C ASP A 343 -15.89 16.80 7.98
N VAL A 344 -14.94 17.55 8.55
CA VAL A 344 -14.12 17.14 9.70
C VAL A 344 -14.59 17.92 10.94
N PRO A 345 -14.45 17.36 12.16
CA PRO A 345 -15.01 17.98 13.38
C PRO A 345 -14.50 19.40 13.66
N ASP A 346 -13.20 19.61 13.49
CA ASP A 346 -12.56 20.88 13.81
C ASP A 346 -12.18 21.65 12.53
N LYS A 347 -12.12 22.98 12.64
CA LYS A 347 -11.57 23.83 11.60
C LYS A 347 -10.08 23.55 11.46
N GLY A 348 -9.56 23.64 10.25
CA GLY A 348 -8.14 23.41 9.97
C GLY A 348 -7.90 23.26 8.48
N TYR A 349 -6.73 22.71 8.13
CA TYR A 349 -6.35 22.45 6.73
C TYR A 349 -6.34 20.94 6.52
N VAL A 350 -7.14 20.45 5.58
CA VAL A 350 -7.20 19.04 5.22
C VAL A 350 -6.70 18.90 3.80
N ILE A 351 -5.64 18.10 3.60
CA ILE A 351 -4.91 17.97 2.33
C ILE A 351 -4.54 16.49 2.07
N ASP A 352 -4.01 16.23 0.89
CA ASP A 352 -3.39 14.98 0.46
C ASP A 352 -4.26 13.72 0.65
N PRO A 353 -5.48 13.69 0.09
CA PRO A 353 -6.31 12.50 0.19
C PRO A 353 -5.72 11.30 -0.56
N ALA A 354 -5.87 10.12 0.01
CA ALA A 354 -5.46 8.84 -0.59
C ALA A 354 -6.50 7.76 -0.28
N TRP A 355 -7.14 7.20 -1.30
CA TRP A 355 -8.08 6.08 -1.14
C TRP A 355 -7.35 4.80 -0.78
N ALA A 356 -7.92 4.05 0.16
CA ALA A 356 -7.52 2.67 0.40
C ALA A 356 -7.94 1.78 -0.79
N PRO A 357 -7.23 0.66 -1.06
CA PRO A 357 -7.53 -0.23 -2.19
C PRO A 357 -8.95 -0.78 -2.21
N ASN A 358 -9.59 -0.93 -1.03
CA ASN A 358 -10.97 -1.36 -0.90
C ASN A 358 -12.01 -0.30 -1.32
N GLY A 359 -11.59 0.97 -1.51
CA GLY A 359 -12.45 2.08 -1.88
C GLY A 359 -13.41 2.58 -0.79
N GLN A 360 -13.22 2.18 0.46
CA GLN A 360 -14.07 2.56 1.60
C GLN A 360 -13.40 3.62 2.49
N LEU A 361 -12.10 3.51 2.68
CA LEU A 361 -11.35 4.38 3.56
C LEU A 361 -10.56 5.42 2.77
N LEU A 362 -10.45 6.59 3.36
CA LEU A 362 -9.68 7.71 2.83
C LEU A 362 -8.67 8.16 3.88
N ALA A 363 -7.38 8.00 3.61
CA ALA A 363 -6.32 8.60 4.40
C ALA A 363 -6.08 10.04 3.94
N PHE A 364 -5.70 10.91 4.85
CA PHE A 364 -5.43 12.32 4.56
C PHE A 364 -4.53 12.95 5.62
N SER A 365 -3.94 14.09 5.30
CA SER A 365 -3.20 14.93 6.23
C SER A 365 -4.12 16.03 6.76
N TRP A 366 -4.23 16.16 8.08
CA TRP A 366 -5.05 17.18 8.71
C TRP A 366 -4.25 17.97 9.74
N ARG A 367 -4.24 19.30 9.57
CA ARG A 367 -3.69 20.23 10.53
C ARG A 367 -4.83 20.89 11.30
N ARG A 368 -4.99 20.55 12.56
CA ARG A 368 -5.92 21.23 13.48
C ARG A 368 -5.43 22.65 13.78
N PRO A 369 -6.30 23.54 14.26
CA PRO A 369 -5.88 24.85 14.72
C PRO A 369 -4.78 24.73 15.79
N ASN A 370 -3.68 25.48 15.61
CA ASN A 370 -2.52 25.52 16.51
C ASN A 370 -1.70 24.20 16.61
N ASP A 371 -1.84 23.30 15.64
CA ASP A 371 -1.19 22.00 15.63
C ASP A 371 -0.38 21.78 14.35
N ASN A 372 0.37 20.67 14.31
CA ASN A 372 1.05 20.20 13.10
C ASN A 372 0.10 19.39 12.22
N TYR A 373 0.57 19.02 11.02
CA TYR A 373 -0.12 18.02 10.21
C TYR A 373 0.09 16.63 10.79
N ASP A 374 -0.99 15.88 10.90
CA ASP A 374 -1.00 14.48 11.25
C ASP A 374 -1.83 13.65 10.27
N ILE A 375 -1.60 12.34 10.25
CA ILE A 375 -2.29 11.40 9.37
C ILE A 375 -3.56 10.90 10.05
N TYR A 376 -4.66 10.96 9.32
CA TYR A 376 -5.98 10.48 9.70
C TYR A 376 -6.54 9.54 8.66
N ILE A 377 -7.43 8.66 9.07
CA ILE A 377 -8.27 7.85 8.18
C ILE A 377 -9.73 8.18 8.45
N MET A 378 -10.52 8.31 7.39
CA MET A 378 -11.97 8.46 7.44
C MET A 378 -12.63 7.31 6.68
N ASP A 379 -13.66 6.73 7.24
CA ASP A 379 -14.61 5.92 6.49
C ASP A 379 -15.51 6.86 5.66
N ALA A 380 -15.49 6.70 4.34
CA ALA A 380 -16.16 7.62 3.43
C ALA A 380 -17.69 7.61 3.53
N ALA A 381 -18.27 6.50 4.00
CA ALA A 381 -19.71 6.34 4.17
C ALA A 381 -20.20 6.82 5.56
N THR A 382 -19.55 6.35 6.62
CA THR A 382 -19.96 6.64 8.01
C THR A 382 -19.41 7.95 8.55
N ARG A 383 -18.36 8.51 7.92
CA ARG A 383 -17.63 9.71 8.37
C ARG A 383 -16.87 9.53 9.69
N GLN A 384 -16.72 8.31 10.15
CA GLN A 384 -15.88 8.03 11.32
C GLN A 384 -14.41 8.32 10.98
N ILE A 385 -13.73 9.05 11.88
CA ILE A 385 -12.34 9.48 11.71
C ILE A 385 -11.50 8.85 12.81
N ILE A 386 -10.31 8.35 12.42
CA ILE A 386 -9.30 7.81 13.32
C ILE A 386 -8.00 8.58 13.09
N GLU A 387 -7.37 9.02 14.17
CA GLU A 387 -6.05 9.63 14.18
C GLU A 387 -4.98 8.54 14.24
N LEU A 388 -4.03 8.56 13.30
CA LEU A 388 -2.96 7.57 13.24
C LEU A 388 -1.63 8.08 13.80
N THR A 389 -1.36 9.38 13.69
CA THR A 389 -0.14 10.01 14.22
C THR A 389 -0.50 11.20 15.08
N ARG A 390 0.29 11.47 16.12
CA ARG A 390 0.10 12.61 17.01
C ARG A 390 1.43 13.06 17.60
N ASP A 391 1.65 14.38 17.66
CA ASP A 391 2.75 15.04 18.39
C ASP A 391 4.16 14.56 18.04
N GLN A 392 4.37 14.04 16.82
CA GLN A 392 5.63 13.48 16.35
C GLN A 392 6.16 14.25 15.11
N GLY A 393 6.19 15.58 15.17
CA GLY A 393 6.56 16.43 14.05
C GLY A 393 5.42 16.58 13.04
N ARG A 394 5.76 16.87 11.77
CA ARG A 394 4.77 16.94 10.69
C ARG A 394 4.68 15.59 10.01
N ASN A 395 3.48 15.10 9.81
CA ASN A 395 3.18 13.84 9.14
C ASN A 395 2.22 14.12 7.99
N GLU A 396 2.66 13.89 6.76
CA GLU A 396 1.93 14.35 5.55
C GLU A 396 1.99 13.30 4.43
N ARG A 397 1.12 13.46 3.44
CA ARG A 397 1.10 12.70 2.18
C ARG A 397 1.03 11.19 2.35
N PRO A 398 -0.02 10.68 3.01
CA PRO A 398 -0.21 9.24 3.12
C PRO A 398 -0.44 8.61 1.76
N SER A 399 0.06 7.38 1.58
CA SER A 399 -0.26 6.52 0.45
C SER A 399 -0.43 5.09 0.93
N TRP A 400 -1.49 4.43 0.50
CA TRP A 400 -1.79 3.06 0.90
C TRP A 400 -0.94 2.04 0.16
N ALA A 401 -0.56 0.99 0.86
CA ALA A 401 -0.09 -0.25 0.25
C ALA A 401 -1.26 -1.03 -0.37
N PRO A 402 -1.00 -1.89 -1.37
CA PRO A 402 -2.07 -2.64 -2.04
C PRO A 402 -2.80 -3.65 -1.15
N ASP A 403 -2.26 -4.00 0.01
CA ASP A 403 -2.93 -4.85 1.00
C ASP A 403 -4.01 -4.10 1.82
N GLY A 404 -4.06 -2.76 1.72
CA GLY A 404 -4.97 -1.92 2.49
C GLY A 404 -4.72 -1.89 4.00
N ARG A 405 -3.55 -2.36 4.44
CA ARG A 405 -3.17 -2.50 5.85
C ARG A 405 -1.96 -1.67 6.24
N HIS A 406 -1.15 -1.30 5.27
CA HIS A 406 0.02 -0.47 5.46
C HIS A 406 -0.16 0.90 4.80
N LEU A 407 0.48 1.88 5.38
CA LEU A 407 0.60 3.24 4.87
C LEU A 407 2.07 3.62 4.76
N VAL A 408 2.43 4.33 3.70
CA VAL A 408 3.67 5.09 3.60
C VAL A 408 3.33 6.58 3.68
N PHE A 409 4.17 7.36 4.35
CA PHE A 409 3.95 8.79 4.55
C PHE A 409 5.30 9.52 4.74
N GLU A 410 5.31 10.84 4.63
CA GLU A 410 6.46 11.64 4.99
C GLU A 410 6.35 12.16 6.42
N SER A 411 7.47 12.21 7.14
CA SER A 411 7.50 12.68 8.53
C SER A 411 8.78 13.46 8.85
N THR A 412 8.65 14.47 9.69
CA THR A 412 9.78 15.21 10.26
C THR A 412 10.14 14.77 11.68
N ARG A 413 9.59 13.67 12.19
CA ARG A 413 9.81 13.17 13.56
C ARG A 413 11.27 12.89 13.89
N GLY A 414 12.10 12.59 12.90
CA GLY A 414 13.54 12.39 13.02
C GLY A 414 14.37 13.66 12.78
N GLY A 415 13.75 14.87 12.76
CA GLY A 415 14.38 16.16 12.49
C GLY A 415 14.25 16.58 11.02
N SER A 416 14.82 15.85 10.06
CA SER A 416 14.65 16.10 8.63
C SER A 416 13.45 15.31 8.09
N ARG A 417 12.89 15.78 6.96
CA ARG A 417 11.77 15.10 6.29
C ARG A 417 12.26 13.78 5.68
N GLN A 418 11.65 12.68 6.08
CA GLN A 418 11.97 11.33 5.65
C GLN A 418 10.70 10.53 5.35
N ILE A 419 10.86 9.42 4.62
CA ILE A 419 9.79 8.48 4.33
C ILE A 419 9.69 7.44 5.44
N TRP A 420 8.46 7.21 5.89
CA TRP A 420 8.11 6.28 6.97
C TRP A 420 6.96 5.38 6.52
N THR A 421 6.89 4.20 7.09
CA THR A 421 5.72 3.30 7.00
C THR A 421 5.10 3.06 8.37
N MET A 422 3.83 2.66 8.39
CA MET A 422 3.11 2.20 9.58
C MET A 422 1.95 1.29 9.19
N LEU A 423 1.41 0.55 10.14
CA LEU A 423 0.13 -0.11 9.96
C LEU A 423 -1.02 0.91 9.95
N ALA A 424 -2.17 0.54 9.38
CA ALA A 424 -3.34 1.40 9.27
C ALA A 424 -4.06 1.67 10.61
N ASP A 425 -3.55 1.14 11.71
CA ASP A 425 -3.92 1.48 13.09
C ASP A 425 -2.94 2.46 13.76
N GLY A 426 -1.93 2.95 13.01
CA GLY A 426 -0.87 3.82 13.51
C GLY A 426 0.27 3.10 14.22
N SER A 427 0.19 1.79 14.39
CA SER A 427 1.25 1.00 15.03
C SER A 427 2.43 0.70 14.09
N GLN A 428 3.54 0.23 14.65
CA GLN A 428 4.77 -0.17 13.95
C GLN A 428 5.34 0.90 13.00
N PRO A 429 5.50 2.16 13.42
CA PRO A 429 6.12 3.17 12.57
C PRO A 429 7.59 2.82 12.31
N HIS A 430 7.99 2.78 11.05
CA HIS A 430 9.35 2.45 10.62
C HIS A 430 9.88 3.44 9.59
N GLN A 431 11.14 3.90 9.80
CA GLN A 431 11.78 4.84 8.88
C GLN A 431 12.45 4.11 7.72
N LEU A 432 12.15 4.52 6.49
CA LEU A 432 12.69 3.89 5.26
C LEU A 432 13.88 4.66 4.67
N THR A 433 13.95 5.96 4.88
CA THR A 433 14.98 6.79 4.25
C THR A 433 15.78 7.57 5.29
N THR A 434 17.07 7.79 4.97
CA THR A 434 18.00 8.62 5.75
C THR A 434 18.80 9.50 4.78
N GLY A 435 19.24 10.67 5.25
CA GLY A 435 20.03 11.61 4.45
C GLY A 435 19.21 12.36 3.38
N GLY A 436 19.52 13.63 3.21
CA GLY A 436 18.77 14.54 2.34
C GLY A 436 17.35 14.83 2.85
N HIS A 437 16.51 15.44 1.99
CA HIS A 437 15.08 15.59 2.20
C HIS A 437 14.35 14.61 1.29
N ASN A 438 13.47 13.80 1.87
CA ASN A 438 12.68 12.80 1.18
C ASN A 438 11.20 13.07 1.45
N GLU A 439 10.40 13.20 0.39
CA GLU A 439 9.00 13.63 0.48
C GLU A 439 8.12 12.97 -0.58
N SER A 440 6.80 13.15 -0.48
CA SER A 440 5.80 12.72 -1.47
C SER A 440 5.88 11.24 -1.84
N PRO A 441 5.85 10.31 -0.87
CA PRO A 441 5.87 8.89 -1.19
C PRO A 441 4.60 8.46 -1.92
N ASN A 442 4.72 7.43 -2.76
CA ASN A 442 3.58 6.75 -3.34
C ASN A 442 3.89 5.26 -3.46
N TRP A 443 3.08 4.41 -2.87
CA TRP A 443 3.21 2.97 -2.91
C TRP A 443 2.78 2.42 -4.27
N SER A 444 3.53 1.45 -4.81
CA SER A 444 3.18 0.81 -6.09
C SER A 444 1.95 -0.08 -5.92
N PRO A 445 1.13 -0.22 -6.97
CA PRO A 445 0.22 -1.36 -7.07
C PRO A 445 1.02 -2.66 -7.13
N ARG A 446 0.36 -3.76 -7.05
CA ARG A 446 0.99 -5.09 -7.18
C ARG A 446 1.49 -5.34 -8.58
#